data_a49b462dd84805c9413869fe4e4bacbd
#
_entry.id   a49b462dd84805c9413869fe4e4bacbd
#
_cell.length_a   1.000
_cell.length_b   1.000
_cell.length_c   1.000
_cell.angle_alpha   90.00
_cell.angle_beta   90.00
_cell.angle_gamma   90.00
#
_symmetry.space_group_name_H-M   'P 1'
#
loop_
_entity.id
_entity.type
_entity.pdbx_description
1 polymer ?
#
loop_
_entity_poly.entity_id
_entity_poly.type
_entity_poly.pdbx_seq_one_letter_code
_entity_poly.pdbx_strand_id
1 'polypeptide(L)' 'EQGTFDQKVFYEAFGIFDNQSIEKSLVSENPLVRIFALLDRRLGKRRLLALEDSMEQELDWVRAFYVIRMQAEGLMED' A
#
# COMPACT_ATOMS: atom_id res chain seq x y z
N GLU A 1 16.72 14.10 -0.16
CA GLU A 1 17.50 13.57 -0.50
C GLU A 1 17.26 12.48 -1.32
N GLN A 2 17.89 12.13 -2.03
CA GLN A 2 17.64 11.39 -3.04
C GLN A 2 17.05 10.15 -2.79
N GLY A 3 15.87 9.95 -3.07
CA GLY A 3 15.18 8.71 -3.03
C GLY A 3 14.79 8.22 -1.67
N THR A 4 15.09 8.98 -0.66
CA THR A 4 14.66 8.59 0.67
C THR A 4 13.57 9.51 1.15
N PHE A 5 12.72 9.00 2.03
CA PHE A 5 11.68 9.80 2.63
C PHE A 5 12.18 10.28 3.97
N ASP A 6 12.04 11.56 4.23
CA ASP A 6 12.41 11.98 5.56
C ASP A 6 11.28 11.62 6.50
N GLN A 7 11.60 11.68 7.78
CA GLN A 7 10.71 11.24 8.83
C GLN A 7 9.40 11.99 8.84
N LYS A 8 9.45 13.27 8.51
CA LYS A 8 8.27 14.10 8.52
C LYS A 8 7.26 13.65 7.48
N VAL A 9 7.73 13.34 6.28
CA VAL A 9 6.87 12.87 5.21
C VAL A 9 6.19 11.57 5.60
N PHE A 10 6.94 10.69 6.24
CA PHE A 10 6.42 9.40 6.66
C PHE A 10 5.33 9.57 7.72
N TYR A 11 5.58 10.44 8.70
CA TYR A 11 4.59 10.66 9.74
C TYR A 11 3.33 11.34 9.21
N GLU A 12 3.48 12.24 8.26
CA GLU A 12 2.31 12.88 7.65
C GLU A 12 1.44 11.85 6.93
N ALA A 13 2.08 10.95 6.19
CA ALA A 13 1.35 9.92 5.48
C ALA A 13 0.63 8.99 6.45
N PHE A 14 1.29 8.64 7.55
CA PHE A 14 0.68 7.78 8.54
C PHE A 14 -0.53 8.46 9.18
N GLY A 15 -0.43 9.77 9.44
CA GLY A 15 -1.55 10.51 9.98
C GLY A 15 -2.76 10.51 9.06
N ILE A 16 -2.52 10.70 7.76
CA ILE A 16 -3.60 10.64 6.78
C ILE A 16 -4.23 9.25 6.79
N PHE A 17 -3.40 8.23 6.75
CA PHE A 17 -3.88 6.86 6.75
C PHE A 17 -4.72 6.55 8.00
N ASP A 18 -4.25 7.01 9.16
CA ASP A 18 -4.90 6.72 10.42
C ASP A 18 -6.26 7.40 10.54
N ASN A 19 -6.46 8.48 9.81
CA ASN A 19 -7.68 9.28 9.90
C ASN A 19 -8.70 9.02 8.79
N GLN A 20 -8.49 8.01 7.97
CA GLN A 20 -9.46 7.72 6.93
C GLN A 20 -9.64 6.21 6.78
N SER A 21 -10.69 5.83 6.07
CA SER A 21 -11.00 4.42 5.90
C SER A 21 -9.95 3.76 5.01
N ILE A 22 -9.91 2.44 5.06
CA ILE A 22 -8.97 1.71 4.23
C ILE A 22 -9.33 1.88 2.76
N GLU A 23 -10.62 2.00 2.44
CA GLU A 23 -11.05 2.22 1.07
C GLU A 23 -10.49 3.52 0.52
N LYS A 24 -10.54 4.58 1.30
CA LYS A 24 -10.01 5.86 0.88
C LYS A 24 -8.50 5.81 0.78
N SER A 25 -7.86 5.10 1.70
CA SER A 25 -6.40 4.99 1.68
C SER A 25 -5.90 4.27 0.46
N LEU A 26 -6.63 3.27 -0.02
CA LEU A 26 -6.23 2.52 -1.19
C LEU A 26 -6.23 3.36 -2.47
N VAL A 27 -7.01 4.43 -2.50
CA VAL A 27 -7.07 5.30 -3.67
C VAL A 27 -6.48 6.68 -3.39
N SER A 28 -5.74 6.81 -2.31
CA SER A 28 -5.13 8.08 -1.96
C SER A 28 -4.10 8.49 -3.00
N GLU A 29 -3.94 9.77 -3.22
CA GLU A 29 -2.92 10.28 -4.11
C GLU A 29 -1.52 10.14 -3.50
N ASN A 30 -1.44 9.96 -2.20
CA ASN A 30 -0.16 9.81 -1.52
C ASN A 30 0.26 8.33 -1.55
N PRO A 31 1.34 7.99 -2.25
CA PRO A 31 1.73 6.58 -2.37
C PRO A 31 2.09 5.92 -1.04
N LEU A 32 2.59 6.68 -0.07
CA LEU A 32 2.86 6.10 1.24
C LEU A 32 1.58 5.67 1.93
N VAL A 33 0.50 6.44 1.75
CA VAL A 33 -0.79 6.08 2.32
C VAL A 33 -1.29 4.78 1.68
N ARG A 34 -1.10 4.64 0.35
CA ARG A 34 -1.50 3.42 -0.32
C ARG A 34 -0.71 2.22 0.21
N ILE A 35 0.58 2.39 0.48
CA ILE A 35 1.39 1.32 1.04
C ILE A 35 0.89 0.92 2.41
N PHE A 36 0.59 1.87 3.27
CA PHE A 36 0.06 1.55 4.59
C PHE A 36 -1.22 0.72 4.47
N ALA A 37 -2.09 1.08 3.52
CA ALA A 37 -3.31 0.33 3.31
C ALA A 37 -3.04 -1.08 2.83
N LEU A 38 -2.08 -1.24 1.92
CA LEU A 38 -1.73 -2.55 1.40
C LEU A 38 -1.20 -3.48 2.49
N LEU A 39 -0.54 -2.91 3.49
CA LEU A 39 0.05 -3.72 4.56
C LEU A 39 -0.86 -3.86 5.78
N ASP A 40 -2.03 -3.23 5.76
CA ASP A 40 -2.94 -3.27 6.90
C ASP A 40 -3.67 -4.61 6.94
N ARG A 41 -3.75 -5.19 8.12
CA ARG A 41 -4.41 -6.48 8.30
C ARG A 41 -5.89 -6.46 7.98
N ARG A 42 -6.51 -5.30 8.05
CA ARG A 42 -7.92 -5.17 7.74
C ARG A 42 -8.21 -5.41 6.26
N LEU A 43 -7.17 -5.33 5.42
CA LEU A 43 -7.33 -5.59 4.01
C LEU A 43 -7.23 -7.11 3.81
N GLY A 44 -8.33 -7.74 3.54
CA GLY A 44 -8.39 -9.20 3.43
C GLY A 44 -7.89 -9.72 2.10
N LYS A 45 -7.76 -11.04 2.02
CA LYS A 45 -7.20 -11.67 0.83
C LYS A 45 -8.03 -11.42 -0.42
N ARG A 46 -9.36 -11.39 -0.28
CA ARG A 46 -10.23 -11.17 -1.42
C ARG A 46 -9.98 -9.79 -2.02
N ARG A 47 -9.82 -8.79 -1.17
CA ARG A 47 -9.59 -7.43 -1.64
C ARG A 47 -8.20 -7.30 -2.24
N LEU A 48 -7.22 -8.01 -1.68
CA LEU A 48 -5.88 -8.01 -2.25
C LEU A 48 -5.89 -8.56 -3.66
N LEU A 49 -6.62 -9.65 -3.88
CA LEU A 49 -6.70 -10.23 -5.22
C LEU A 49 -7.42 -9.28 -6.18
N ALA A 50 -8.41 -8.56 -5.69
CA ALA A 50 -9.15 -7.62 -6.53
C ALA A 50 -8.31 -6.43 -6.96
N LEU A 51 -7.20 -6.15 -6.27
CA LEU A 51 -6.33 -5.04 -6.61
C LEU A 51 -5.32 -5.36 -7.69
N GLU A 52 -5.26 -6.61 -8.12
CA GLU A 52 -4.23 -7.02 -9.07
C GLU A 52 -4.21 -6.18 -10.34
N ASP A 53 -5.38 -5.91 -10.89
CA ASP A 53 -5.44 -5.11 -12.11
C ASP A 53 -4.97 -3.68 -11.88
N SER A 54 -5.29 -3.13 -10.72
CA SER A 54 -4.88 -1.77 -10.39
C SER A 54 -3.36 -1.64 -10.27
N MET A 55 -2.71 -2.72 -9.90
CA MET A 55 -1.26 -2.69 -9.69
C MET A 55 -0.50 -2.52 -10.99
N GLU A 56 -1.12 -2.78 -12.12
CA GLU A 56 -0.44 -2.60 -13.39
C GLU A 56 -0.12 -1.13 -13.66
N GLN A 57 -0.91 -0.24 -13.08
CA GLN A 57 -0.70 1.20 -13.26
C GLN A 57 -0.06 1.84 -12.06
N GLU A 58 0.33 1.03 -11.09
CA GLU A 58 0.89 1.56 -9.87
C GLU A 58 2.39 1.82 -10.02
N LEU A 59 2.92 2.67 -9.15
CA LEU A 59 4.36 2.92 -9.12
C LEU A 59 5.09 1.62 -8.78
N ASP A 60 6.28 1.45 -9.37
CA ASP A 60 7.01 0.20 -9.18
C ASP A 60 7.29 -0.10 -7.73
N TRP A 61 7.67 0.91 -6.95
CA TRP A 61 8.02 0.65 -5.55
C TRP A 61 6.79 0.39 -4.69
N VAL A 62 5.63 0.93 -5.06
CA VAL A 62 4.39 0.59 -4.36
C VAL A 62 3.99 -0.83 -4.71
N ARG A 63 4.13 -1.20 -5.98
CA ARG A 63 3.81 -2.54 -6.42
C ARG A 63 4.67 -3.58 -5.72
N ALA A 64 5.93 -3.23 -5.42
CA ALA A 64 6.80 -4.14 -4.70
C ALA A 64 6.24 -4.50 -3.33
N PHE A 65 5.64 -3.54 -2.64
CA PHE A 65 5.01 -3.82 -1.35
C PHE A 65 3.76 -4.69 -1.51
N TYR A 66 3.03 -4.50 -2.60
CA TYR A 66 1.88 -5.35 -2.88
C TYR A 66 2.34 -6.81 -3.06
N VAL A 67 3.42 -7.01 -3.81
CA VAL A 67 3.94 -8.35 -4.03
C VAL A 67 4.38 -8.98 -2.70
N ILE A 68 5.07 -8.21 -1.87
CA ILE A 68 5.50 -8.69 -0.56
C ILE A 68 4.29 -9.14 0.27
N ARG A 69 3.23 -8.34 0.27
CA ARG A 69 2.03 -8.68 1.01
C ARG A 69 1.38 -9.93 0.46
N MET A 70 1.31 -10.06 -0.86
CA MET A 70 0.71 -11.22 -1.49
C MET A 70 1.48 -12.48 -1.15
N GLN A 71 2.81 -12.40 -1.14
CA GLN A 71 3.63 -13.54 -0.79
C GLN A 71 3.43 -13.91 0.68
N ALA A 72 3.34 -12.91 1.54
CA ALA A 72 3.15 -13.17 2.97
C ALA A 72 1.81 -13.83 3.25
N GLU A 73 0.80 -13.56 2.42
CA GLU A 73 -0.52 -14.17 2.60
C GLU A 73 -0.65 -15.48 1.87
N GLY A 74 0.38 -15.93 1.18
CA GLY A 74 0.33 -17.18 0.44
C GLY A 74 -0.46 -17.10 -0.85
N LEU A 75 -0.70 -15.90 -1.35
CA LEU A 75 -1.47 -15.70 -2.56
C LEU A 75 -0.61 -15.61 -3.81
N MET A 76 0.70 -15.55 -3.66
CA MET A 76 1.63 -15.43 -4.77
C MET A 76 2.91 -16.17 -4.40
N GLU A 77 3.45 -16.90 -5.36
CA GLU A 77 4.68 -17.64 -5.10
C GLU A 77 5.89 -16.74 -5.25
N ASP A 78 6.95 -17.10 -4.58
CA ASP A 78 8.21 -16.34 -4.65
C ASP A 78 8.87 -16.43 -6.00
#